data_f049a7ad3d0539e965585fe47bed0e4e
#
_entry.id   f049a7ad3d0539e965585fe47bed0e4e
#
_cell.length_a   1.000
_cell.length_b   1.000
_cell.length_c   1.000
_cell.angle_alpha   90.00
_cell.angle_beta   90.00
_cell.angle_gamma   90.00
#
_symmetry.space_group_name_H-M   'P 1'
#
loop_
_entity.id
_entity.type
_entity.pdbx_description
1 polymer ?
#
loop_
_entity_poly.entity_id
_entity_poly.type
_entity_poly.pdbx_seq_one_letter_code
_entity_poly.pdbx_strand_id
1 'polypeptide(L)'
;MIEVEDLTVRFGGVTPIDGMTVSFAEGACGLIGPNGAGKTTFFNVLSGFVKPAHGSVRAFGEDLLRMADFRRARWGLRRTFQQEQAIEELSVFDNVAMIHEHSSRKRSSRRQDVLDAMAFVSLDVDPARKVETLGAAQRRLVEVARAVVGSPRVVLLDEPAAGLPDEETEHLGAVIRRIPEHFGALVILVDHDMTLVSACCQTTAVLDFGKLIATGPTAEVLREEHVIRAFLGTAEP
;
A
#
# COMPACT_ATOMS: atom_id res chain seq x y z
N MET A 1 7.42 -7.56 9.72
CA MET A 1 8.24 -8.05 8.58
C MET A 1 7.37 -8.93 7.67
N ILE A 2 7.48 -8.74 6.35
CA ILE A 2 6.94 -9.66 5.33
C ILE A 2 8.13 -10.31 4.63
N GLU A 3 8.10 -11.63 4.52
CA GLU A 3 9.11 -12.46 3.88
C GLU A 3 8.49 -13.15 2.67
N VAL A 4 9.11 -13.02 1.53
CA VAL A 4 8.70 -13.60 0.24
C VAL A 4 9.86 -14.45 -0.27
N GLU A 5 9.58 -15.71 -0.59
CA GLU A 5 10.57 -16.66 -1.07
C GLU A 5 10.09 -17.30 -2.37
N ASP A 6 10.91 -17.15 -3.43
CA ASP A 6 10.72 -17.76 -4.75
C ASP A 6 9.30 -17.63 -5.30
N LEU A 7 8.71 -16.44 -5.11
CA LEU A 7 7.33 -16.16 -5.51
C LEU A 7 7.22 -16.08 -7.03
N THR A 8 6.36 -16.91 -7.61
CA THR A 8 6.10 -16.92 -9.06
C THR A 8 4.60 -16.88 -9.32
N VAL A 9 4.17 -15.95 -10.18
CA VAL A 9 2.78 -15.82 -10.65
C VAL A 9 2.74 -15.98 -12.16
N ARG A 10 1.80 -16.78 -12.64
CA ARG A 10 1.61 -17.04 -14.08
C ARG A 10 0.16 -16.86 -14.48
N PHE A 11 -0.05 -16.18 -15.61
CA PHE A 11 -1.34 -16.03 -16.27
C PHE A 11 -1.20 -16.48 -17.73
N GLY A 12 -1.54 -17.74 -18.01
CA GLY A 12 -1.30 -18.32 -19.34
C GLY A 12 0.18 -18.25 -19.71
N GLY A 13 0.50 -17.53 -20.78
CA GLY A 13 1.87 -17.35 -21.26
C GLY A 13 2.67 -16.20 -20.60
N VAL A 14 2.05 -15.44 -19.69
CA VAL A 14 2.68 -14.28 -19.06
C VAL A 14 3.09 -14.61 -17.61
N THR A 15 4.29 -14.24 -17.21
CA THR A 15 4.82 -14.42 -15.85
C THR A 15 5.12 -13.05 -15.23
N PRO A 16 4.11 -12.36 -14.65
CA PRO A 16 4.29 -11.02 -14.08
C PRO A 16 5.10 -10.99 -12.79
N ILE A 17 5.36 -12.13 -12.15
CA ILE A 17 6.33 -12.30 -11.06
C ILE A 17 7.06 -13.62 -11.30
N ASP A 18 8.39 -13.58 -11.33
CA ASP A 18 9.26 -14.69 -11.68
C ASP A 18 10.37 -14.88 -10.64
N GLY A 19 10.16 -15.79 -9.70
CA GLY A 19 11.14 -16.15 -8.66
C GLY A 19 11.47 -15.02 -7.69
N MET A 20 10.53 -14.14 -7.38
CA MET A 20 10.76 -12.99 -6.49
C MET A 20 11.09 -13.45 -5.07
N THR A 21 12.25 -13.06 -4.56
CA THR A 21 12.65 -13.25 -3.15
C THR A 21 13.01 -11.91 -2.56
N VAL A 22 12.25 -11.46 -1.53
CA VAL A 22 12.42 -10.15 -0.90
C VAL A 22 11.89 -10.17 0.52
N SER A 23 12.47 -9.34 1.39
CA SER A 23 11.95 -9.08 2.74
C SER A 23 11.63 -7.59 2.90
N PHE A 24 10.43 -7.32 3.38
CA PHE A 24 10.01 -5.98 3.81
C PHE A 24 10.08 -5.93 5.34
N ALA A 25 11.00 -5.10 5.83
CA ALA A 25 11.20 -4.91 7.26
C ALA A 25 10.09 -4.04 7.89
N GLU A 26 10.24 -3.69 9.16
CA GLU A 26 9.36 -2.73 9.82
C GLU A 26 9.55 -1.33 9.24
N GLY A 27 8.49 -0.51 9.31
CA GLY A 27 8.51 0.84 8.78
C GLY A 27 7.74 0.98 7.48
N ALA A 28 8.13 1.97 6.66
CA ALA A 28 7.60 2.16 5.32
C ALA A 28 8.64 1.71 4.29
N CYS A 29 8.21 0.84 3.38
CA CYS A 29 9.00 0.26 2.32
C CYS A 29 8.43 0.65 0.96
N GLY A 30 9.26 1.04 0.01
CA GLY A 30 8.87 1.27 -1.38
C GLY A 30 8.87 -0.02 -2.19
N LEU A 31 7.92 -0.16 -3.10
CA LEU A 31 7.96 -1.15 -4.17
C LEU A 31 7.77 -0.42 -5.49
N ILE A 32 8.85 -0.22 -6.21
CA ILE A 32 8.88 0.59 -7.42
C ILE A 32 9.23 -0.24 -8.66
N GLY A 33 9.07 0.36 -9.83
CA GLY A 33 9.38 -0.27 -11.11
C GLY A 33 8.50 0.29 -12.23
N PRO A 34 8.86 0.06 -13.49
CA PRO A 34 8.07 0.53 -14.63
C PRO A 34 6.65 -0.07 -14.65
N ASN A 35 5.80 0.48 -15.53
CA ASN A 35 4.47 -0.07 -15.74
C ASN A 35 4.57 -1.51 -16.27
N GLY A 36 3.76 -2.41 -15.73
CA GLY A 36 3.82 -3.83 -16.08
C GLY A 36 4.91 -4.63 -15.35
N ALA A 37 5.73 -4.03 -14.48
CA ALA A 37 6.80 -4.74 -13.75
C ALA A 37 6.30 -5.80 -12.75
N GLY A 38 4.99 -5.85 -12.43
CA GLY A 38 4.43 -6.87 -11.53
C GLY A 38 3.96 -6.33 -10.16
N LYS A 39 4.11 -5.03 -9.87
CA LYS A 39 3.77 -4.41 -8.57
C LYS A 39 2.32 -4.68 -8.14
N THR A 40 1.36 -4.38 -8.99
CA THR A 40 -0.07 -4.63 -8.71
C THR A 40 -0.36 -6.13 -8.56
N THR A 41 0.32 -6.99 -9.33
CA THR A 41 0.20 -8.45 -9.19
C THR A 41 0.71 -8.89 -7.83
N PHE A 42 1.82 -8.36 -7.35
CA PHE A 42 2.33 -8.64 -6.01
C PHE A 42 1.33 -8.21 -4.92
N PHE A 43 0.76 -7.01 -5.02
CA PHE A 43 -0.28 -6.56 -4.11
C PHE A 43 -1.52 -7.47 -4.16
N ASN A 44 -1.89 -7.97 -5.33
CA ASN A 44 -2.99 -8.91 -5.49
C ASN A 44 -2.70 -10.26 -4.81
N VAL A 45 -1.43 -10.72 -4.84
CA VAL A 45 -1.02 -11.92 -4.09
C VAL A 45 -1.11 -11.68 -2.58
N LEU A 46 -0.59 -10.56 -2.07
CA LEU A 46 -0.66 -10.22 -0.65
C LEU A 46 -2.11 -10.09 -0.17
N SER A 47 -2.98 -9.50 -0.99
CA SER A 47 -4.41 -9.31 -0.67
C SER A 47 -5.25 -10.59 -0.81
N GLY A 48 -4.71 -11.64 -1.47
CA GLY A 48 -5.42 -12.91 -1.69
C GLY A 48 -6.28 -12.96 -2.95
N PHE A 49 -6.22 -11.94 -3.78
CA PHE A 49 -6.96 -11.89 -5.07
C PHE A 49 -6.30 -12.75 -6.15
N VAL A 50 -4.99 -13.00 -6.02
CA VAL A 50 -4.23 -13.86 -6.93
C VAL A 50 -3.50 -14.92 -6.12
N LYS A 51 -3.63 -16.17 -6.57
CA LYS A 51 -2.88 -17.28 -6.01
C LYS A 51 -1.59 -17.48 -6.83
N PRO A 52 -0.40 -17.49 -6.20
CA PRO A 52 0.83 -17.75 -6.91
C PRO A 52 0.91 -19.20 -7.38
N ALA A 53 1.69 -19.44 -8.45
CA ALA A 53 1.99 -20.77 -8.95
C ALA A 53 3.04 -21.48 -8.07
N HIS A 54 3.96 -20.70 -7.47
CA HIS A 54 5.05 -21.20 -6.65
C HIS A 54 5.46 -20.15 -5.61
N GLY A 55 6.21 -20.58 -4.59
CA GLY A 55 6.78 -19.73 -3.56
C GLY A 55 5.97 -19.62 -2.29
N SER A 56 6.47 -18.85 -1.35
CA SER A 56 5.86 -18.60 -0.05
C SER A 56 5.80 -17.11 0.28
N VAL A 57 4.80 -16.73 1.10
CA VAL A 57 4.66 -15.38 1.63
C VAL A 57 4.28 -15.48 3.10
N ARG A 58 5.17 -15.01 3.97
CA ARG A 58 4.94 -14.93 5.41
C ARG A 58 4.88 -13.48 5.86
N ALA A 59 3.93 -13.15 6.70
CA ALA A 59 3.84 -11.83 7.33
C ALA A 59 3.74 -11.99 8.83
N PHE A 60 4.68 -11.42 9.58
CA PHE A 60 4.79 -11.56 11.04
C PHE A 60 4.72 -13.02 11.51
N GLY A 61 5.38 -13.93 10.76
CA GLY A 61 5.41 -15.36 11.03
C GLY A 61 4.19 -16.16 10.53
N GLU A 62 3.12 -15.50 10.08
CA GLU A 62 1.90 -16.12 9.56
C GLU A 62 2.01 -16.36 8.05
N ASP A 63 1.59 -17.53 7.59
CA ASP A 63 1.54 -17.87 6.16
C ASP A 63 0.31 -17.22 5.51
N LEU A 64 0.53 -16.13 4.77
CA LEU A 64 -0.55 -15.41 4.10
C LEU A 64 -1.24 -16.25 3.01
N LEU A 65 -0.50 -17.13 2.32
CA LEU A 65 -1.07 -17.90 1.21
C LEU A 65 -2.10 -18.93 1.68
N ARG A 66 -2.06 -19.32 2.97
CA ARG A 66 -3.06 -20.19 3.59
C ARG A 66 -4.27 -19.46 4.16
N MET A 67 -4.22 -18.12 4.21
CA MET A 67 -5.35 -17.31 4.66
C MET A 67 -6.25 -16.95 3.48
N ALA A 68 -7.57 -17.11 3.63
CA ALA A 68 -8.54 -16.52 2.72
C ALA A 68 -8.47 -14.98 2.79
N ASP A 69 -8.82 -14.29 1.72
CA ASP A 69 -8.79 -12.83 1.56
C ASP A 69 -9.47 -12.07 2.73
N PHE A 70 -10.71 -12.44 3.07
CA PHE A 70 -11.45 -11.83 4.18
C PHE A 70 -10.76 -12.08 5.55
N ARG A 71 -10.02 -13.19 5.71
CA ARG A 71 -9.25 -13.45 6.92
C ARG A 71 -8.01 -12.57 7.00
N ARG A 72 -7.34 -12.30 5.87
CA ARG A 72 -6.24 -11.34 5.79
C ARG A 72 -6.70 -9.95 6.18
N ALA A 73 -7.88 -9.52 5.69
CA ALA A 73 -8.48 -8.25 6.08
C ALA A 73 -8.74 -8.17 7.59
N ARG A 74 -9.32 -9.20 8.21
CA ARG A 74 -9.53 -9.26 9.67
C ARG A 74 -8.25 -9.35 10.47
N TRP A 75 -7.25 -10.01 9.94
CA TRP A 75 -5.92 -10.12 10.54
C TRP A 75 -5.19 -8.78 10.57
N GLY A 76 -5.56 -7.84 9.73
CA GLY A 76 -5.02 -6.48 9.70
C GLY A 76 -4.29 -6.10 8.42
N LEU A 77 -4.42 -6.86 7.34
CA LEU A 77 -3.95 -6.40 6.03
C LEU A 77 -4.97 -5.43 5.45
N ARG A 78 -4.53 -4.24 5.13
CA ARG A 78 -5.31 -3.16 4.51
C ARG A 78 -4.70 -2.77 3.19
N ARG A 79 -5.53 -2.32 2.25
CA ARG A 79 -5.06 -1.86 0.94
C ARG A 79 -5.88 -0.69 0.45
N THR A 80 -5.21 0.31 -0.13
CA THR A 80 -5.83 1.24 -1.06
C THR A 80 -5.72 0.71 -2.49
N PHE A 81 -6.47 1.26 -3.41
CA PHE A 81 -6.44 0.88 -4.81
C PHE A 81 -6.13 2.11 -5.65
N GLN A 82 -5.55 1.90 -6.83
CA GLN A 82 -5.26 2.96 -7.79
C GLN A 82 -6.52 3.77 -8.16
N GLN A 83 -7.66 3.08 -8.31
CA GLN A 83 -8.95 3.73 -8.44
C GLN A 83 -9.59 3.94 -7.07
N GLU A 84 -10.15 5.10 -6.84
CA GLU A 84 -10.87 5.42 -5.61
C GLU A 84 -11.98 4.40 -5.33
N GLN A 85 -12.00 3.90 -4.08
CA GLN A 85 -12.97 2.92 -3.61
C GLN A 85 -13.87 3.51 -2.50
N ALA A 86 -13.77 4.80 -2.26
CA ALA A 86 -14.68 5.49 -1.36
C ALA A 86 -16.08 5.54 -1.99
N ILE A 87 -17.10 5.23 -1.20
CA ILE A 87 -18.50 5.24 -1.66
C ILE A 87 -18.99 6.67 -1.58
N GLU A 88 -19.25 7.30 -2.72
CA GLU A 88 -19.54 8.72 -2.84
C GLU A 88 -20.82 9.13 -2.10
N GLU A 89 -21.85 8.28 -2.11
CA GLU A 89 -23.16 8.55 -1.48
C GLU A 89 -23.13 8.43 0.05
N LEU A 90 -22.11 7.78 0.60
CA LEU A 90 -21.98 7.62 2.05
C LEU A 90 -21.23 8.80 2.67
N SER A 91 -21.46 8.98 3.98
CA SER A 91 -20.68 9.93 4.77
C SER A 91 -19.21 9.49 4.89
N VAL A 92 -18.33 10.44 5.22
CA VAL A 92 -16.93 10.14 5.57
C VAL A 92 -16.87 9.13 6.70
N PHE A 93 -17.68 9.36 7.75
CA PHE A 93 -17.78 8.45 8.88
C PHE A 93 -18.14 7.02 8.45
N ASP A 94 -19.17 6.84 7.63
CA ASP A 94 -19.63 5.51 7.22
C ASP A 94 -18.62 4.82 6.32
N ASN A 95 -17.94 5.56 5.45
CA ASN A 95 -16.85 5.02 4.62
C ASN A 95 -15.72 4.42 5.47
N VAL A 96 -15.29 5.10 6.51
CA VAL A 96 -14.24 4.63 7.41
C VAL A 96 -14.76 3.55 8.35
N ALA A 97 -15.97 3.71 8.90
CA ALA A 97 -16.61 2.79 9.83
C ALA A 97 -16.85 1.39 9.22
N MET A 98 -17.14 1.33 7.93
CA MET A 98 -17.35 0.07 7.20
C MET A 98 -16.11 -0.84 7.26
N ILE A 99 -14.92 -0.26 7.16
CA ILE A 99 -13.68 -1.03 7.28
C ILE A 99 -13.43 -1.45 8.73
N HIS A 100 -13.77 -0.60 9.71
CA HIS A 100 -13.65 -0.94 11.12
C HIS A 100 -14.48 -2.19 11.49
N GLU A 101 -15.66 -2.39 10.91
CA GLU A 101 -16.51 -3.55 11.16
C GLU A 101 -15.86 -4.88 10.77
N HIS A 102 -14.91 -4.85 9.86
CA HIS A 102 -14.12 -6.00 9.43
C HIS A 102 -12.76 -6.11 10.14
N SER A 103 -12.51 -5.28 11.16
CA SER A 103 -11.30 -5.35 11.97
C SER A 103 -11.46 -6.30 13.17
N SER A 104 -10.38 -6.54 13.90
CA SER A 104 -10.40 -7.30 15.18
C SER A 104 -10.85 -6.46 16.37
N ARG A 105 -11.11 -5.16 16.19
CA ARG A 105 -11.47 -4.22 17.25
C ARG A 105 -12.93 -4.40 17.69
N LYS A 106 -13.19 -4.01 18.93
CA LYS A 106 -14.54 -4.09 19.49
C LYS A 106 -15.48 -3.09 18.81
N ARG A 107 -16.70 -3.49 18.53
CA ARG A 107 -17.72 -2.60 17.94
C ARG A 107 -18.01 -1.36 18.82
N SER A 108 -17.83 -1.46 20.13
CA SER A 108 -18.00 -0.34 21.07
C SER A 108 -16.99 0.80 20.87
N SER A 109 -15.79 0.53 20.30
CA SER A 109 -14.79 1.55 20.02
C SER A 109 -14.93 2.19 18.64
N ARG A 110 -15.87 1.71 17.79
CA ARG A 110 -16.00 2.13 16.38
C ARG A 110 -16.02 3.64 16.19
N ARG A 111 -16.85 4.36 16.96
CA ARG A 111 -16.96 5.81 16.80
C ARG A 111 -15.64 6.52 17.07
N GLN A 112 -14.97 6.15 18.15
CA GLN A 112 -13.69 6.77 18.51
C GLN A 112 -12.60 6.38 17.53
N ASP A 113 -12.47 5.10 17.18
CA ASP A 113 -11.46 4.61 16.24
C ASP A 113 -11.60 5.29 14.85
N VAL A 114 -12.82 5.58 14.41
CA VAL A 114 -13.08 6.30 13.15
C VAL A 114 -12.63 7.76 13.26
N LEU A 115 -13.01 8.46 14.33
CA LEU A 115 -12.63 9.86 14.53
C LEU A 115 -11.10 10.00 14.70
N ASP A 116 -10.47 9.07 15.40
CA ASP A 116 -9.01 9.03 15.57
C ASP A 116 -8.31 8.80 14.22
N ALA A 117 -8.84 7.92 13.36
CA ALA A 117 -8.31 7.70 12.02
C ALA A 117 -8.44 8.94 11.14
N MET A 118 -9.58 9.66 11.18
CA MET A 118 -9.78 10.94 10.48
C MET A 118 -8.80 12.01 10.98
N ALA A 119 -8.66 12.13 12.30
CA ALA A 119 -7.73 13.08 12.91
C ALA A 119 -6.26 12.75 12.56
N PHE A 120 -5.89 11.46 12.56
CA PHE A 120 -4.55 11.01 12.18
C PHE A 120 -4.16 11.45 10.78
N VAL A 121 -5.07 11.31 9.80
CA VAL A 121 -4.81 11.75 8.42
C VAL A 121 -5.03 13.24 8.20
N SER A 122 -5.31 14.01 9.25
CA SER A 122 -5.59 15.45 9.19
C SER A 122 -6.80 15.79 8.30
N LEU A 123 -7.79 14.90 8.25
CA LEU A 123 -9.03 15.13 7.50
C LEU A 123 -10.00 15.97 8.35
N ASP A 124 -9.87 17.29 8.25
CA ASP A 124 -10.70 18.25 8.97
C ASP A 124 -12.00 18.56 8.19
N VAL A 125 -12.96 17.65 8.29
CA VAL A 125 -14.29 17.80 7.70
C VAL A 125 -15.35 17.24 8.67
N ASP A 126 -16.59 17.70 8.54
CA ASP A 126 -17.71 17.09 9.27
C ASP A 126 -17.79 15.59 8.92
N PRO A 127 -17.70 14.68 9.90
CA PRO A 127 -17.83 13.24 9.66
C PRO A 127 -19.12 12.81 8.95
N ALA A 128 -20.20 13.60 9.08
CA ALA A 128 -21.48 13.37 8.41
C ALA A 128 -21.48 13.84 6.93
N ARG A 129 -20.45 14.56 6.50
CA ARG A 129 -20.33 15.06 5.13
C ARG A 129 -20.18 13.90 4.14
N LYS A 130 -20.91 13.97 3.03
CA LYS A 130 -20.83 12.95 1.97
C LYS A 130 -19.52 13.06 1.19
N VAL A 131 -18.97 11.93 0.79
CA VAL A 131 -17.69 11.86 0.06
C VAL A 131 -17.78 12.52 -1.31
N GLU A 132 -18.93 12.46 -2.01
CA GLU A 132 -19.16 13.13 -3.30
C GLU A 132 -18.89 14.64 -3.26
N THR A 133 -18.98 15.27 -2.09
CA THR A 133 -18.78 16.73 -1.91
C THR A 133 -17.34 17.12 -1.59
N LEU A 134 -16.43 16.14 -1.48
CA LEU A 134 -15.03 16.34 -1.14
C LEU A 134 -14.17 16.61 -2.38
N GLY A 135 -13.11 17.38 -2.21
CA GLY A 135 -12.05 17.50 -3.21
C GLY A 135 -11.22 16.21 -3.31
N ALA A 136 -10.42 16.08 -4.39
CA ALA A 136 -9.62 14.89 -4.67
C ALA A 136 -8.68 14.53 -3.51
N ALA A 137 -7.93 15.50 -2.97
CA ALA A 137 -7.04 15.26 -1.82
C ALA A 137 -7.79 14.77 -0.59
N GLN A 138 -8.94 15.37 -0.27
CA GLN A 138 -9.76 14.92 0.86
C GLN A 138 -10.25 13.49 0.66
N ARG A 139 -10.65 13.10 -0.55
CA ARG A 139 -11.03 11.71 -0.87
C ARG A 139 -9.86 10.75 -0.70
N ARG A 140 -8.64 11.14 -1.11
CA ARG A 140 -7.43 10.35 -0.83
C ARG A 140 -7.17 10.17 0.66
N LEU A 141 -7.36 11.22 1.47
CA LEU A 141 -7.26 11.11 2.93
C LEU A 141 -8.34 10.19 3.52
N VAL A 142 -9.57 10.18 2.98
CA VAL A 142 -10.60 9.19 3.36
C VAL A 142 -10.11 7.77 3.10
N GLU A 143 -9.49 7.51 1.95
CA GLU A 143 -8.95 6.18 1.62
C GLU A 143 -7.84 5.75 2.58
N VAL A 144 -6.92 6.67 2.93
CA VAL A 144 -5.88 6.38 3.92
C VAL A 144 -6.50 6.17 5.31
N ALA A 145 -7.50 6.97 5.72
CA ALA A 145 -8.22 6.76 6.98
C ALA A 145 -8.89 5.37 7.03
N ARG A 146 -9.48 4.91 5.92
CA ARG A 146 -10.01 3.55 5.78
C ARG A 146 -8.92 2.48 5.94
N ALA A 147 -7.71 2.75 5.44
CA ALA A 147 -6.60 1.80 5.53
C ALA A 147 -5.98 1.71 6.93
N VAL A 148 -6.09 2.78 7.74
CA VAL A 148 -5.47 2.80 9.08
C VAL A 148 -6.44 2.52 10.22
N VAL A 149 -7.76 2.61 9.99
CA VAL A 149 -8.75 2.36 11.04
C VAL A 149 -8.72 0.90 11.54
N GLY A 150 -8.89 0.72 12.84
CA GLY A 150 -9.06 -0.61 13.43
C GLY A 150 -7.78 -1.43 13.58
N SER A 151 -6.64 -0.77 13.77
CA SER A 151 -5.33 -1.39 14.08
C SER A 151 -4.78 -2.28 12.96
N PRO A 152 -4.39 -1.70 11.83
CA PRO A 152 -3.75 -2.44 10.76
C PRO A 152 -2.40 -3.04 11.21
N ARG A 153 -2.01 -4.17 10.63
CA ARG A 153 -0.66 -4.76 10.75
C ARG A 153 0.17 -4.52 9.49
N VAL A 154 -0.49 -4.51 8.34
CA VAL A 154 0.09 -4.23 7.03
C VAL A 154 -0.81 -3.27 6.28
N VAL A 155 -0.24 -2.20 5.73
CA VAL A 155 -0.92 -1.23 4.89
C VAL A 155 -0.26 -1.21 3.51
N LEU A 156 -1.01 -1.59 2.49
CA LEU A 156 -0.59 -1.55 1.10
C LEU A 156 -1.17 -0.30 0.45
N LEU A 157 -0.33 0.61 0.01
CA LEU A 157 -0.72 1.86 -0.65
C LEU A 157 -0.34 1.79 -2.13
N ASP A 158 -1.35 1.80 -3.00
CA ASP A 158 -1.22 1.64 -4.45
C ASP A 158 -1.44 2.99 -5.14
N GLU A 159 -0.35 3.67 -5.50
CA GLU A 159 -0.31 5.00 -6.12
C GLU A 159 -1.22 6.04 -5.41
N PRO A 160 -1.06 6.23 -4.10
CA PRO A 160 -2.00 7.05 -3.32
C PRO A 160 -1.94 8.55 -3.68
N ALA A 161 -0.84 9.02 -4.27
CA ALA A 161 -0.68 10.42 -4.67
C ALA A 161 -1.06 10.69 -6.14
N ALA A 162 -1.49 9.68 -6.90
CA ALA A 162 -1.78 9.85 -8.31
C ALA A 162 -2.80 10.98 -8.56
N GLY A 163 -2.39 11.97 -9.36
CA GLY A 163 -3.22 13.12 -9.75
C GLY A 163 -3.35 14.23 -8.70
N LEU A 164 -2.62 14.15 -7.58
CA LEU A 164 -2.57 15.23 -6.59
C LEU A 164 -1.51 16.29 -6.99
N PRO A 165 -1.75 17.58 -6.68
CA PRO A 165 -0.73 18.62 -6.71
C PRO A 165 0.41 18.34 -5.71
N ASP A 166 1.58 18.97 -5.93
CA ASP A 166 2.78 18.75 -5.12
C ASP A 166 2.55 19.00 -3.62
N GLU A 167 1.87 20.08 -3.25
CA GLU A 167 1.57 20.41 -1.85
C GLU A 167 0.72 19.34 -1.15
N GLU A 168 -0.28 18.82 -1.86
CA GLU A 168 -1.15 17.76 -1.35
C GLU A 168 -0.41 16.41 -1.29
N THR A 169 0.50 16.16 -2.24
CA THR A 169 1.39 15.00 -2.24
C THR A 169 2.35 15.03 -1.05
N GLU A 170 2.96 16.18 -0.75
CA GLU A 170 3.81 16.36 0.43
C GLU A 170 3.04 16.12 1.73
N HIS A 171 1.82 16.67 1.84
CA HIS A 171 0.96 16.45 2.99
C HIS A 171 0.62 14.96 3.17
N LEU A 172 0.22 14.30 2.10
CA LEU A 172 -0.07 12.86 2.10
C LEU A 172 1.18 12.05 2.47
N GLY A 173 2.34 12.41 1.96
CA GLY A 173 3.63 11.81 2.31
C GLY A 173 3.94 11.92 3.80
N ALA A 174 3.68 13.09 4.40
CA ALA A 174 3.85 13.28 5.84
C ALA A 174 2.92 12.38 6.68
N VAL A 175 1.69 12.15 6.22
CA VAL A 175 0.75 11.21 6.82
C VAL A 175 1.27 9.78 6.71
N ILE A 176 1.65 9.34 5.50
CA ILE A 176 2.13 7.97 5.24
C ILE A 176 3.33 7.63 6.11
N ARG A 177 4.30 8.54 6.23
CA ARG A 177 5.51 8.35 7.02
C ARG A 177 5.24 8.10 8.50
N ARG A 178 4.13 8.62 9.04
CA ARG A 178 3.72 8.47 10.44
C ARG A 178 2.98 7.18 10.73
N ILE A 179 2.48 6.46 9.71
CA ILE A 179 1.68 5.23 9.90
C ILE A 179 2.46 4.17 10.69
N PRO A 180 3.72 3.83 10.36
CA PRO A 180 4.46 2.81 11.08
C PRO A 180 4.64 3.13 12.57
N GLU A 181 5.02 4.35 12.89
CA GLU A 181 5.25 4.77 14.27
C GLU A 181 3.95 4.79 15.09
N HIS A 182 2.87 5.31 14.49
CA HIS A 182 1.60 5.50 15.20
C HIS A 182 0.82 4.20 15.41
N PHE A 183 0.79 3.32 14.40
CA PHE A 183 -0.01 2.09 14.42
C PHE A 183 0.82 0.82 14.64
N GLY A 184 2.16 0.89 14.59
CA GLY A 184 3.01 -0.30 14.55
C GLY A 184 2.84 -1.14 13.28
N ALA A 185 2.35 -0.53 12.20
CA ALA A 185 2.04 -1.20 10.95
C ALA A 185 3.22 -1.16 9.98
N LEU A 186 3.45 -2.24 9.25
CA LEU A 186 4.31 -2.23 8.08
C LEU A 186 3.56 -1.56 6.92
N VAL A 187 4.16 -0.57 6.27
CA VAL A 187 3.63 0.06 5.06
C VAL A 187 4.43 -0.43 3.85
N ILE A 188 3.75 -0.83 2.78
CA ILE A 188 4.35 -0.98 1.45
C ILE A 188 3.69 0.03 0.52
N LEU A 189 4.50 0.95 0.02
CA LEU A 189 4.09 2.01 -0.90
C LEU A 189 4.50 1.64 -2.32
N VAL A 190 3.54 1.53 -3.22
CA VAL A 190 3.76 1.52 -4.66
C VAL A 190 3.46 2.93 -5.17
N ASP A 191 4.45 3.58 -5.75
CA ASP A 191 4.27 4.86 -6.43
C ASP A 191 5.33 5.02 -7.54
N HIS A 192 5.07 5.88 -8.50
CA HIS A 192 6.01 6.27 -9.54
C HIS A 192 6.67 7.62 -9.26
N ASP A 193 6.20 8.36 -8.26
CA ASP A 193 6.84 9.58 -7.76
C ASP A 193 7.99 9.21 -6.82
N MET A 194 9.22 9.33 -7.34
CA MET A 194 10.44 9.03 -6.59
C MET A 194 10.67 9.99 -5.43
N THR A 195 10.13 11.21 -5.51
CA THR A 195 10.20 12.20 -4.42
C THR A 195 9.38 11.72 -3.23
N LEU A 196 8.14 11.27 -3.49
CA LEU A 196 7.28 10.70 -2.46
C LEU A 196 7.89 9.43 -1.85
N VAL A 197 8.38 8.50 -2.68
CA VAL A 197 9.03 7.26 -2.22
C VAL A 197 10.25 7.58 -1.35
N SER A 198 11.11 8.51 -1.79
CA SER A 198 12.29 8.94 -1.03
C SER A 198 11.94 9.63 0.29
N ALA A 199 10.85 10.38 0.33
CA ALA A 199 10.39 11.06 1.53
C ALA A 199 9.75 10.11 2.56
N CYS A 200 9.10 9.02 2.11
CA CYS A 200 8.31 8.14 2.96
C CYS A 200 9.02 6.85 3.36
N CYS A 201 9.83 6.27 2.45
CA CYS A 201 10.32 4.91 2.58
C CYS A 201 11.78 4.85 3.03
N GLN A 202 12.08 4.02 4.03
CA GLN A 202 13.43 3.75 4.49
C GLN A 202 14.16 2.77 3.57
N THR A 203 13.43 1.77 3.06
CA THR A 203 13.95 0.75 2.15
C THR A 203 13.08 0.68 0.91
N THR A 204 13.66 0.26 -0.20
CA THR A 204 12.95 0.14 -1.48
C THR A 204 13.36 -1.13 -2.19
N ALA A 205 12.38 -1.83 -2.74
CA ALA A 205 12.54 -2.95 -3.67
C ALA A 205 12.14 -2.50 -5.07
N VAL A 206 12.91 -2.89 -6.07
CA VAL A 206 12.68 -2.52 -7.47
C VAL A 206 12.36 -3.76 -8.28
N LEU A 207 11.19 -3.74 -8.93
CA LEU A 207 10.78 -4.77 -9.86
C LEU A 207 10.96 -4.29 -11.30
N ASP A 208 11.45 -5.18 -12.14
CA ASP A 208 11.47 -5.01 -13.59
C ASP A 208 11.14 -6.34 -14.28
N PHE A 209 10.19 -6.35 -15.22
CA PHE A 209 9.67 -7.53 -15.91
C PHE A 209 9.45 -8.76 -14.99
N GLY A 210 8.85 -8.54 -13.80
CA GLY A 210 8.54 -9.58 -12.84
C GLY A 210 9.69 -10.03 -11.95
N LYS A 211 10.88 -9.47 -12.11
CA LYS A 211 12.09 -9.81 -11.34
C LYS A 211 12.48 -8.70 -10.38
N LEU A 212 12.97 -9.09 -9.21
CA LEU A 212 13.59 -8.16 -8.29
C LEU A 212 14.99 -7.81 -8.84
N ILE A 213 15.21 -6.54 -9.15
CA ILE A 213 16.51 -6.07 -9.68
C ILE A 213 17.36 -5.33 -8.65
N ALA A 214 16.73 -4.73 -7.62
CA ALA A 214 17.44 -4.09 -6.51
C ALA A 214 16.60 -4.12 -5.25
N THR A 215 17.24 -4.10 -4.08
CA THR A 215 16.60 -3.91 -2.78
C THR A 215 17.60 -3.38 -1.77
N GLY A 216 17.21 -2.42 -0.95
CA GLY A 216 18.11 -1.82 0.05
C GLY A 216 17.59 -0.48 0.57
N PRO A 217 18.46 0.32 1.22
CA PRO A 217 18.15 1.68 1.63
C PRO A 217 17.69 2.52 0.43
N THR A 218 16.57 3.21 0.56
CA THR A 218 15.95 3.95 -0.55
C THR A 218 16.92 4.91 -1.23
N ALA A 219 17.70 5.67 -0.45
CA ALA A 219 18.66 6.64 -0.98
C ALA A 219 19.80 6.01 -1.79
N GLU A 220 20.13 4.74 -1.54
CA GLU A 220 21.15 3.98 -2.29
C GLU A 220 20.54 3.41 -3.56
N VAL A 221 19.43 2.68 -3.42
CA VAL A 221 18.73 2.02 -4.54
C VAL A 221 18.35 3.00 -5.64
N LEU A 222 17.85 4.19 -5.30
CA LEU A 222 17.45 5.20 -6.29
C LEU A 222 18.64 5.82 -7.07
N ARG A 223 19.88 5.58 -6.65
CA ARG A 223 21.12 6.02 -7.34
C ARG A 223 21.76 4.95 -8.18
N GLU A 224 21.30 3.72 -8.10
CA GLU A 224 21.87 2.62 -8.86
C GLU A 224 21.60 2.80 -10.37
N GLU A 225 22.65 2.70 -11.16
CA GLU A 225 22.58 3.00 -12.61
C GLU A 225 21.56 2.11 -13.34
N HIS A 226 21.50 0.83 -13.00
CA HIS A 226 20.57 -0.10 -13.61
C HIS A 226 19.10 0.17 -13.20
N VAL A 227 18.88 0.70 -11.98
CA VAL A 227 17.54 1.16 -11.54
C VAL A 227 17.13 2.38 -12.35
N ILE A 228 18.01 3.39 -12.48
CA ILE A 228 17.74 4.59 -13.29
C ILE A 228 17.43 4.20 -14.74
N ARG A 229 18.20 3.28 -15.34
CA ARG A 229 17.95 2.78 -16.70
C ARG A 229 16.59 2.10 -16.84
N ALA A 230 16.17 1.29 -15.87
CA ALA A 230 14.87 0.63 -15.89
C ALA A 230 13.68 1.64 -15.94
N PHE A 231 13.83 2.81 -15.31
CA PHE A 231 12.82 3.87 -15.32
C PHE A 231 12.89 4.77 -16.55
N LEU A 232 14.09 5.07 -17.04
CA LEU A 232 14.24 5.95 -18.20
C LEU A 232 13.85 5.25 -19.51
N GLY A 233 13.64 3.94 -19.48
CA GLY A 233 13.54 3.11 -20.67
C GLY A 233 14.89 3.04 -21.36
N THR A 234 15.24 1.92 -21.98
CA THR A 234 16.32 1.86 -22.93
C THR A 234 15.92 2.73 -24.13
N ALA A 235 16.34 3.99 -24.14
CA ALA A 235 16.59 4.64 -25.41
C ALA A 235 17.75 3.82 -26.02
N GLU A 236 17.41 2.76 -26.75
CA GLU A 236 18.38 2.14 -27.64
C GLU A 236 18.79 3.19 -28.68
N PRO A 237 20.10 3.29 -28.94
CA PRO A 237 20.63 4.23 -29.95
C PRO A 237 20.15 3.92 -31.35
#